data_0ec60a42801fb1057eed3da4947ec138
#
_entry.id   0ec60a42801fb1057eed3da4947ec138
#
_cell.length_a   1.000
_cell.length_b   1.000
_cell.length_c   1.000
_cell.angle_alpha   90.00
_cell.angle_beta   90.00
_cell.angle_gamma   90.00
#
_symmetry.space_group_name_H-M   'P 1'
#
loop_
_entity.id
_entity.type
_entity.pdbx_description
1 polymer ?
#
loop_
_entity_poly.entity_id
_entity_poly.type
_entity_poly.pdbx_seq_one_letter_code
_entity_poly.pdbx_strand_id
1 'polypeptide(L)'
;MNDHLWAFLNERENIYWKGFCRRNRNLCIYEIENVVNRYGSIMDFKMFSDLEIGIKIEIAEQKVYKLHKDLIEIIEIDDFGDLKSESNTERTILLNVTFLQGTGDMKIEGPIGPG
;
A
#
# COMPACT_ATOMS: atom_id res chain seq x y z
N MET A 1 -22.43 -17.44 18.11
CA MET A 1 -21.74 -16.18 17.84
C MET A 1 -22.52 -15.37 16.83
N ASN A 2 -22.66 -14.11 17.04
CA ASN A 2 -23.41 -13.29 16.11
C ASN A 2 -22.51 -12.80 14.98
N ASP A 3 -23.14 -12.43 13.87
CA ASP A 3 -22.41 -12.01 12.69
C ASP A 3 -21.65 -10.73 12.91
N HIS A 4 -22.16 -9.88 13.78
CA HIS A 4 -21.51 -8.61 14.06
C HIS A 4 -20.12 -8.83 14.68
N LEU A 5 -20.05 -9.73 15.64
CA LEU A 5 -18.79 -10.01 16.30
C LEU A 5 -17.81 -10.64 15.31
N TRP A 6 -18.32 -11.53 14.47
CA TRP A 6 -17.48 -12.18 13.46
C TRP A 6 -16.88 -11.17 12.50
N ALA A 7 -17.68 -10.23 12.02
CA ALA A 7 -17.19 -9.20 11.11
C ALA A 7 -16.14 -8.33 11.77
N PHE A 8 -16.34 -8.01 13.05
CA PHE A 8 -15.37 -7.23 13.79
C PHE A 8 -14.04 -7.95 13.91
N LEU A 9 -14.09 -9.25 14.19
CA LEU A 9 -12.85 -10.05 14.31
C LEU A 9 -12.12 -10.11 12.99
N ASN A 10 -12.85 -10.25 11.89
CA ASN A 10 -12.23 -10.27 10.57
C ASN A 10 -11.53 -8.96 10.27
N GLU A 11 -12.16 -7.85 10.63
CA GLU A 11 -11.53 -6.55 10.40
C GLU A 11 -10.23 -6.41 11.16
N ARG A 12 -10.14 -7.03 12.32
CA ARG A 12 -8.93 -6.93 13.12
C ARG A 12 -7.76 -7.65 12.49
N GLU A 13 -8.04 -8.54 11.54
CA GLU A 13 -6.99 -9.23 10.83
C GLU A 13 -6.46 -8.42 9.65
N ASN A 14 -7.19 -7.39 9.25
CA ASN A 14 -6.76 -6.53 8.16
C ASN A 14 -5.91 -5.40 8.69
N ILE A 15 -4.88 -5.09 7.94
CA ILE A 15 -4.00 -3.98 8.24
C ILE A 15 -4.25 -2.93 7.17
N TYR A 16 -4.46 -1.68 7.60
CA TYR A 16 -4.76 -0.60 6.67
C TYR A 16 -3.59 0.38 6.66
N TRP A 17 -2.98 0.54 5.49
CA TRP A 17 -1.91 1.50 5.31
C TRP A 17 -2.33 2.53 4.28
N LYS A 18 -2.03 3.78 4.56
CA LYS A 18 -2.27 4.86 3.63
C LYS A 18 -0.92 5.47 3.29
N GLY A 19 -0.62 5.48 1.99
CA GLY A 19 0.66 5.96 1.53
C GLY A 19 0.52 7.10 0.53
N PHE A 20 1.61 7.84 0.37
CA PHE A 20 1.68 8.95 -0.57
C PHE A 20 2.94 8.79 -1.40
N CYS A 21 2.80 8.95 -2.71
CA CYS A 21 3.92 8.84 -3.61
C CYS A 21 4.18 10.18 -4.25
N ARG A 22 5.44 10.66 -4.18
CA ARG A 22 5.83 11.94 -4.76
C ARG A 22 6.55 11.76 -6.08
N ARG A 23 6.74 10.52 -6.50
CA ARG A 23 7.51 10.21 -7.69
C ARG A 23 6.57 9.84 -8.83
N ASN A 24 7.15 9.54 -9.97
CA ASN A 24 6.39 9.09 -11.13
C ASN A 24 5.49 7.93 -10.74
N ARG A 25 4.24 8.01 -11.13
CA ARG A 25 3.23 7.05 -10.74
C ARG A 25 3.56 5.64 -11.21
N ASN A 26 3.90 5.50 -12.47
CA ASN A 26 4.15 4.17 -13.02
C ASN A 26 5.38 3.52 -12.43
N LEU A 27 6.43 4.29 -12.21
CA LEU A 27 7.62 3.79 -11.57
C LEU A 27 7.32 3.38 -10.14
N CYS A 28 6.54 4.18 -9.43
CA CYS A 28 6.18 3.88 -8.06
C CYS A 28 5.41 2.57 -7.96
N ILE A 29 4.43 2.38 -8.83
CA ILE A 29 3.65 1.15 -8.85
C ILE A 29 4.56 -0.05 -9.11
N TYR A 30 5.46 0.08 -10.07
CA TYR A 30 6.38 -0.99 -10.39
C TYR A 30 7.24 -1.36 -9.18
N GLU A 31 7.76 -0.36 -8.48
CA GLU A 31 8.61 -0.61 -7.32
C GLU A 31 7.81 -1.22 -6.16
N ILE A 32 6.59 -0.75 -5.96
CA ILE A 32 5.73 -1.31 -4.92
C ILE A 32 5.49 -2.80 -5.20
N GLU A 33 5.16 -3.12 -6.44
CA GLU A 33 4.91 -4.51 -6.81
C GLU A 33 6.12 -5.39 -6.55
N ASN A 34 7.29 -4.89 -6.90
CA ASN A 34 8.52 -5.66 -6.68
C ASN A 34 8.77 -5.91 -5.20
N VAL A 35 8.57 -4.89 -4.38
CA VAL A 35 8.80 -5.03 -2.95
C VAL A 35 7.78 -5.96 -2.32
N VAL A 36 6.51 -5.79 -2.68
CA VAL A 36 5.46 -6.65 -2.12
C VAL A 36 5.73 -8.10 -2.47
N ASN A 37 6.14 -8.36 -3.71
CA ASN A 37 6.34 -9.74 -4.17
C ASN A 37 7.53 -10.42 -3.50
N ARG A 38 8.39 -9.68 -2.83
CA ARG A 38 9.45 -10.29 -2.05
C ARG A 38 8.93 -10.98 -0.79
N TYR A 39 7.83 -10.47 -0.25
CA TYR A 39 7.36 -10.90 1.07
C TYR A 39 5.98 -11.54 1.05
N GLY A 40 5.15 -11.19 0.09
CA GLY A 40 3.79 -11.67 0.04
C GLY A 40 3.26 -11.71 -1.38
N SER A 41 1.95 -11.60 -1.51
CA SER A 41 1.29 -11.67 -2.81
C SER A 41 0.28 -10.55 -2.94
N ILE A 42 0.19 -10.00 -4.15
CA ILE A 42 -0.85 -9.02 -4.45
C ILE A 42 -2.10 -9.79 -4.87
N MET A 43 -3.17 -9.62 -4.11
CA MET A 43 -4.42 -10.32 -4.37
C MET A 43 -5.37 -9.51 -5.23
N ASP A 44 -5.27 -8.19 -5.16
CA ASP A 44 -6.14 -7.33 -5.92
C ASP A 44 -5.47 -5.98 -6.08
N PHE A 45 -5.75 -5.34 -7.21
CA PHE A 45 -5.20 -4.03 -7.54
C PHE A 45 -6.33 -3.24 -8.17
N LYS A 46 -6.69 -2.11 -7.55
CA LYS A 46 -7.76 -1.26 -8.07
C LYS A 46 -7.28 0.15 -8.28
N MET A 47 -7.60 0.68 -9.44
CA MET A 47 -7.30 2.07 -9.76
C MET A 47 -8.57 2.88 -9.54
N PHE A 48 -8.58 3.71 -8.51
CA PHE A 48 -9.74 4.52 -8.20
C PHE A 48 -9.78 5.77 -9.06
N SER A 49 -8.59 6.28 -9.40
CA SER A 49 -8.46 7.45 -10.27
C SER A 49 -7.00 7.53 -10.69
N ASP A 50 -6.66 8.55 -11.46
CA ASP A 50 -5.25 8.77 -11.82
C ASP A 50 -4.38 9.05 -10.60
N LEU A 51 -5.01 9.45 -9.51
CA LEU A 51 -4.29 9.88 -8.32
C LEU A 51 -4.35 8.88 -7.18
N GLU A 52 -5.08 7.80 -7.33
CA GLU A 52 -5.27 6.91 -6.20
C GLU A 52 -5.46 5.46 -6.62
N ILE A 53 -4.72 4.57 -5.98
CA ILE A 53 -4.87 3.13 -6.19
C ILE A 53 -5.04 2.43 -4.84
N GLY A 54 -5.63 1.24 -4.90
CA GLY A 54 -5.72 0.36 -3.74
C GLY A 54 -5.11 -0.98 -4.08
N ILE A 55 -4.32 -1.50 -3.17
CA ILE A 55 -3.65 -2.79 -3.34
C ILE A 55 -3.98 -3.67 -2.15
N LYS A 56 -4.48 -4.87 -2.44
CA LYS A 56 -4.75 -5.85 -1.40
C LYS A 56 -3.63 -6.87 -1.39
N ILE A 57 -2.99 -7.01 -0.26
CA ILE A 57 -1.80 -7.84 -0.10
C ILE A 57 -2.06 -8.94 0.90
N GLU A 58 -1.64 -10.15 0.58
CA GLU A 58 -1.65 -11.26 1.51
C GLU A 58 -0.22 -11.60 1.88
N ILE A 59 0.05 -11.73 3.18
CA ILE A 59 1.41 -11.84 3.66
C ILE A 59 1.43 -12.53 5.03
N ALA A 60 2.48 -13.31 5.30
CA ALA A 60 2.67 -13.87 6.63
C ALA A 60 2.97 -12.74 7.62
N GLU A 61 2.37 -12.83 8.79
CA GLU A 61 2.49 -11.77 9.79
C GLU A 61 3.94 -11.42 10.10
N GLN A 62 4.79 -12.42 10.19
CA GLN A 62 6.20 -12.20 10.52
C GLN A 62 6.95 -11.36 9.49
N LYS A 63 6.39 -11.22 8.29
CA LYS A 63 7.03 -10.46 7.22
C LYS A 63 6.48 -9.04 7.08
N VAL A 64 5.43 -8.71 7.81
CA VAL A 64 4.79 -7.41 7.68
C VAL A 64 5.75 -6.28 8.01
N TYR A 65 6.52 -6.45 9.08
CA TYR A 65 7.47 -5.43 9.49
C TYR A 65 8.51 -5.16 8.40
N LYS A 66 9.00 -6.22 7.77
CA LYS A 66 10.01 -6.06 6.71
C LYS A 66 9.42 -5.40 5.48
N LEU A 67 8.19 -5.77 5.14
CA LEU A 67 7.51 -5.14 4.01
C LEU A 67 7.36 -3.64 4.26
N HIS A 68 6.89 -3.27 5.45
CA HIS A 68 6.72 -1.87 5.78
C HIS A 68 8.05 -1.11 5.68
N LYS A 69 9.10 -1.71 6.21
CA LYS A 69 10.41 -1.08 6.22
C LYS A 69 10.91 -0.82 4.79
N ASP A 70 10.68 -1.76 3.88
CA ASP A 70 11.11 -1.57 2.51
C ASP A 70 10.20 -0.61 1.76
N LEU A 71 8.90 -0.62 2.06
CA LEU A 71 7.98 0.28 1.37
C LEU A 71 8.22 1.74 1.69
N ILE A 72 8.64 2.05 2.90
CA ILE A 72 8.88 3.46 3.25
C ILE A 72 10.07 4.05 2.51
N GLU A 73 10.86 3.22 1.83
CA GLU A 73 11.92 3.71 0.95
C GLU A 73 11.35 4.21 -0.37
N ILE A 74 10.12 3.85 -0.68
CA ILE A 74 9.49 4.18 -1.96
C ILE A 74 8.40 5.23 -1.77
N ILE A 75 7.58 5.06 -0.75
CA ILE A 75 6.42 5.93 -0.51
C ILE A 75 6.41 6.34 0.96
N GLU A 76 5.65 7.38 1.25
CA GLU A 76 5.43 7.80 2.63
C GLU A 76 4.23 7.06 3.16
N ILE A 77 4.40 6.35 4.25
CA ILE A 77 3.31 5.62 4.90
C ILE A 77 3.27 6.05 6.35
N ASP A 78 2.05 6.28 6.85
CA ASP A 78 1.88 6.60 8.25
C ASP A 78 2.40 5.45 9.12
N ASP A 79 2.85 5.79 10.29
CA ASP A 79 3.31 4.80 11.23
C ASP A 79 2.15 3.89 11.62
N PHE A 80 2.36 2.58 11.51
CA PHE A 80 1.32 1.62 11.85
C PHE A 80 1.59 0.96 13.20
N GLY A 81 2.56 1.46 13.92
CA GLY A 81 2.94 0.89 15.19
C GLY A 81 4.00 -0.16 15.02
N ASP A 82 4.06 -1.05 15.98
CA ASP A 82 5.16 -1.99 16.05
C ASP A 82 4.60 -3.41 15.98
N LEU A 83 4.49 -3.93 14.77
CA LEU A 83 4.02 -5.29 14.56
C LEU A 83 5.22 -6.19 14.30
N LYS A 84 5.90 -6.55 15.36
CA LYS A 84 7.01 -7.49 15.29
C LYS A 84 6.51 -8.83 15.79
N SER A 85 6.44 -9.78 14.89
CA SER A 85 5.85 -11.06 15.19
C SER A 85 6.66 -12.14 14.51
N GLU A 86 6.67 -13.32 15.11
CA GLU A 86 7.28 -14.49 14.49
C GLU A 86 6.22 -15.46 13.99
N SER A 87 4.96 -15.03 14.04
CA SER A 87 3.86 -15.87 13.58
C SER A 87 3.84 -15.94 12.05
N ASN A 88 3.50 -17.09 11.54
CA ASN A 88 3.30 -17.24 10.10
C ASN A 88 1.80 -17.17 9.73
N THR A 89 0.98 -16.73 10.67
CA THR A 89 -0.44 -16.48 10.38
C THR A 89 -0.56 -15.51 9.23
N GLU A 90 -1.44 -15.81 8.31
CA GLU A 90 -1.63 -14.96 7.15
C GLU A 90 -2.40 -13.72 7.50
N ARG A 91 -1.94 -12.59 7.01
CA ARG A 91 -2.58 -11.29 7.22
C ARG A 91 -2.90 -10.65 5.88
N THR A 92 -3.90 -9.80 5.89
CA THR A 92 -4.25 -9.02 4.73
C THR A 92 -3.92 -7.56 4.99
N ILE A 93 -3.19 -6.95 4.06
CA ILE A 93 -2.88 -5.52 4.11
C ILE A 93 -3.65 -4.84 3.00
N LEU A 94 -4.35 -3.78 3.35
CA LEU A 94 -5.02 -2.94 2.37
C LEU A 94 -4.23 -1.65 2.29
N LEU A 95 -3.48 -1.51 1.21
CA LEU A 95 -2.61 -0.35 0.99
C LEU A 95 -3.28 0.59 0.00
N ASN A 96 -3.52 1.81 0.45
CA ASN A 96 -4.06 2.86 -0.41
C ASN A 96 -2.94 3.85 -0.69
N VAL A 97 -2.68 4.12 -1.96
CA VAL A 97 -1.60 5.03 -2.35
C VAL A 97 -2.17 6.19 -3.14
N THR A 98 -1.85 7.40 -2.69
CA THR A 98 -2.20 8.62 -3.38
C THR A 98 -0.97 9.16 -4.08
N PHE A 99 -1.10 9.51 -5.35
CA PHE A 99 -0.01 10.06 -6.15
C PHE A 99 -0.12 11.57 -6.18
N LEU A 100 0.86 12.22 -5.62
CA LEU A 100 0.81 13.67 -5.49
C LEU A 100 1.13 14.41 -6.79
N GLN A 101 1.71 13.68 -7.75
CA GLN A 101 2.01 14.26 -9.06
C GLN A 101 1.04 13.82 -10.13
N GLY A 102 0.10 12.93 -9.78
CA GLY A 102 -0.81 12.39 -10.75
C GLY A 102 -0.08 11.56 -11.80
N THR A 103 -0.54 11.59 -13.02
CA THR A 103 0.20 10.99 -14.12
C THR A 103 1.29 11.97 -14.52
N GLY A 104 2.42 11.47 -14.91
CA GLY A 104 3.56 12.33 -15.22
C GLY A 104 3.30 13.37 -16.28
N ASP A 105 2.23 13.26 -17.01
CA ASP A 105 1.92 14.20 -18.09
C ASP A 105 1.51 15.55 -17.60
N MET A 106 1.18 15.60 -16.42
CA MET A 106 0.67 16.84 -15.94
C MET A 106 1.76 17.84 -15.71
N LYS A 107 2.40 17.80 -15.89
CA LYS A 107 3.04 18.65 -15.62
C LYS A 107 3.41 19.50 -16.21
N ILE A 108 3.47 19.45 -16.24
CA ILE A 108 3.56 19.95 -16.66
C ILE A 108 3.39 20.74 -16.95
N GLU A 109 3.41 21.09 -16.93
CA GLU A 109 3.06 21.67 -17.18
C GLU A 109 2.99 22.32 -17.08
N GLY A 110 3.42 22.45 -16.98
CA GLY A 110 3.30 22.94 -16.89
C GLY A 110 3.43 23.63 -17.04
N PRO A 111 3.49 23.85 -17.01
CA PRO A 111 3.39 24.46 -17.09
C PRO A 111 3.38 25.03 -17.08
N ILE A 112 3.56 25.15 -17.05
CA ILE A 112 3.48 25.34 -17.03
C ILE A 112 3.67 25.80 -17.20
N GLY A 113 3.68 26.10 -17.32
CA GLY A 113 3.73 26.25 -17.43
C GLY A 113 4.00 26.64 -17.67
N PRO A 114 3.92 27.05 -17.80
CA PRO A 114 3.90 27.26 -17.86
C PRO A 114 3.97 27.26 -17.80
N GLY A 115 4.09 27.31 -17.86
CA GLY A 115 4.05 27.14 -17.74
C GLY A 115 4.18 27.20 -17.71
#